data_9883693cd5077fe2c6b76cfa67096366
#
_entry.id   9883693cd5077fe2c6b76cfa67096366
#
_cell.length_a   1.000
_cell.length_b   1.000
_cell.length_c   1.000
_cell.angle_alpha   90.00
_cell.angle_beta   90.00
_cell.angle_gamma   90.00
#
_symmetry.space_group_name_H-M   'P 1'
#
loop_
_entity.id
_entity.type
_entity.pdbx_description
1 polymer ?
#
loop_
_entity_poly.entity_id
_entity_poly.type
_entity_poly.pdbx_seq_one_letter_code
_entity_poly.pdbx_strand_id
1 'polypeptide(L)'
;MKKVLIAINFDEGLFNFRKELIEALIAAPYEVHIALPDGEYISRLKQMGCIFHETAFRRRGKNPLEECRLIARYNRILKEVRPDVVLTYTIKPNLYMGMLCGIRRIPYVTTITGLGTAVEGTGLLQKLTQMMYRMAMRKASVAFFQNTANEKFFADKGIAPGRHRMLPGSGVNLEHFSYQEFPAEGPAEFLFISRVMKEKGIEQYLDAAEAVRKRYPDTVFRILGFLEDDFEGTERFQRMVEQGIVRFEGSVEDVVPYIRNSQCTVHPSFYPEGMSNVCLESAACGRAVITTDRAGCRETVRDGETGFLVKERDSADLTEKIMRFLEMPTGEREQMGRQGRAYMESCFDRRIVVKHYLDAVVQLTAQQ
;
A
#
# COMPACT_ATOMS: atom_id res chain seq x y z
N MET A 1 -5.72 -28.54 14.68
CA MET A 1 -5.69 -27.06 14.55
C MET A 1 -6.02 -26.73 13.10
N LYS A 2 -6.89 -25.75 12.83
CA LYS A 2 -7.26 -25.34 11.47
C LYS A 2 -6.11 -24.56 10.85
N LYS A 3 -5.94 -24.66 9.52
CA LYS A 3 -4.79 -24.14 8.78
C LYS A 3 -5.18 -22.97 7.88
N VAL A 4 -4.48 -21.86 8.04
CA VAL A 4 -4.60 -20.67 7.16
C VAL A 4 -3.36 -20.57 6.30
N LEU A 5 -3.51 -20.51 4.97
CA LEU A 5 -2.41 -20.27 4.05
C LEU A 5 -2.50 -18.84 3.50
N ILE A 6 -1.45 -18.06 3.68
CA ILE A 6 -1.32 -16.70 3.13
C ILE A 6 -0.39 -16.75 1.93
N ALA A 7 -0.85 -16.33 0.75
CA ALA A 7 -0.06 -16.25 -0.47
C ALA A 7 0.11 -14.79 -0.92
N ILE A 8 1.37 -14.34 -1.01
CA ILE A 8 1.76 -12.98 -1.39
C ILE A 8 3.06 -13.04 -2.22
N ASN A 9 3.46 -11.93 -2.84
CA ASN A 9 4.64 -11.90 -3.72
C ASN A 9 5.89 -11.27 -3.12
N PHE A 10 5.87 -10.79 -1.86
CA PHE A 10 7.04 -10.23 -1.17
C PHE A 10 6.85 -10.22 0.36
N ASP A 11 7.92 -10.45 1.06
CA ASP A 11 7.99 -10.67 2.50
C ASP A 11 7.85 -9.38 3.32
N GLU A 12 8.50 -8.28 2.88
CA GLU A 12 8.39 -6.98 3.52
C GLU A 12 6.91 -6.51 3.60
N GLY A 13 6.15 -6.64 2.51
CA GLY A 13 4.75 -6.27 2.50
C GLY A 13 3.87 -7.17 3.38
N LEU A 14 4.23 -8.45 3.53
CA LEU A 14 3.56 -9.33 4.47
C LEU A 14 3.85 -8.89 5.91
N PHE A 15 5.10 -8.64 6.24
CA PHE A 15 5.50 -8.25 7.58
C PHE A 15 4.94 -6.87 7.96
N ASN A 16 5.17 -5.85 7.14
CA ASN A 16 4.80 -4.47 7.48
C ASN A 16 3.28 -4.22 7.49
N PHE A 17 2.51 -4.95 6.67
CA PHE A 17 1.08 -4.65 6.51
C PHE A 17 0.14 -5.77 6.99
N ARG A 18 0.67 -6.92 7.41
CA ARG A 18 -0.16 -8.07 7.85
C ARG A 18 0.35 -8.73 9.12
N LYS A 19 1.36 -8.15 9.78
CA LYS A 19 1.92 -8.67 11.04
C LYS A 19 0.82 -8.88 12.07
N GLU A 20 0.00 -7.88 12.31
CA GLU A 20 -1.05 -7.91 13.32
C GLU A 20 -2.16 -8.93 12.95
N LEU A 21 -2.42 -9.14 11.65
CA LEU A 21 -3.30 -10.22 11.21
C LEU A 21 -2.72 -11.60 11.51
N ILE A 22 -1.43 -11.80 11.25
CA ILE A 22 -0.72 -13.06 11.56
C ILE A 22 -0.76 -13.32 13.06
N GLU A 23 -0.43 -12.33 13.89
CA GLU A 23 -0.50 -12.41 15.36
C GLU A 23 -1.90 -12.80 15.84
N ALA A 24 -2.93 -12.17 15.30
CA ALA A 24 -4.32 -12.45 15.64
C ALA A 24 -4.78 -13.85 15.20
N LEU A 25 -4.32 -14.35 14.04
CA LEU A 25 -4.61 -15.70 13.58
C LEU A 25 -3.93 -16.75 14.48
N ILE A 26 -2.70 -16.54 14.88
CA ILE A 26 -1.96 -17.43 15.78
C ILE A 26 -2.60 -17.43 17.18
N ALA A 27 -3.01 -16.26 17.69
CA ALA A 27 -3.75 -16.14 18.94
C ALA A 27 -5.12 -16.85 18.91
N ALA A 28 -5.77 -16.89 17.75
CA ALA A 28 -7.05 -17.58 17.50
C ALA A 28 -6.89 -19.07 17.10
N PRO A 29 -5.98 -19.80 17.66
CA PRO A 29 -5.32 -21.07 17.41
C PRO A 29 -5.39 -21.62 15.97
N TYR A 30 -5.02 -20.79 14.99
CA TYR A 30 -4.78 -21.24 13.62
C TYR A 30 -3.29 -21.59 13.42
N GLU A 31 -3.01 -22.62 12.63
CA GLU A 31 -1.69 -22.90 12.09
C GLU A 31 -1.49 -22.03 10.84
N VAL A 32 -0.58 -21.05 10.90
CA VAL A 32 -0.39 -20.06 9.83
C VAL A 32 0.75 -20.48 8.91
N HIS A 33 0.41 -20.76 7.66
CA HIS A 33 1.36 -21.03 6.57
C HIS A 33 1.49 -19.80 5.69
N ILE A 34 2.71 -19.52 5.22
CA ILE A 34 2.99 -18.41 4.29
C ILE A 34 3.67 -18.93 3.03
N ALA A 35 3.17 -18.54 1.86
CA ALA A 35 3.69 -18.93 0.55
C ALA A 35 4.13 -17.69 -0.23
N LEU A 36 5.44 -17.44 -0.29
CA LEU A 36 6.06 -16.24 -0.89
C LEU A 36 7.54 -16.51 -1.24
N PRO A 37 8.18 -15.65 -2.06
CA PRO A 37 9.63 -15.69 -2.26
C PRO A 37 10.41 -15.52 -0.97
N ASP A 38 11.63 -16.05 -0.93
CA ASP A 38 12.57 -15.79 0.18
C ASP A 38 12.97 -14.32 0.22
N GLY A 39 13.31 -13.83 1.43
CA GLY A 39 13.69 -12.44 1.68
C GLY A 39 14.09 -12.18 3.12
N GLU A 40 14.45 -10.94 3.40
CA GLU A 40 15.02 -10.50 4.69
C GLU A 40 14.07 -10.68 5.89
N TYR A 41 12.75 -10.57 5.66
CA TYR A 41 11.74 -10.66 6.72
C TYR A 41 11.28 -12.09 7.02
N ILE A 42 11.71 -13.10 6.24
CA ILE A 42 11.28 -14.49 6.44
C ILE A 42 11.69 -15.04 7.82
N SER A 43 12.88 -14.69 8.29
CA SER A 43 13.33 -15.09 9.63
C SER A 43 12.41 -14.53 10.73
N ARG A 44 12.00 -13.27 10.64
CA ARG A 44 11.08 -12.61 11.57
C ARG A 44 9.68 -13.26 11.52
N LEU A 45 9.17 -13.55 10.32
CA LEU A 45 7.87 -14.24 10.13
C LEU A 45 7.89 -15.67 10.73
N LYS A 46 8.99 -16.41 10.58
CA LYS A 46 9.16 -17.73 11.22
C LYS A 46 9.20 -17.62 12.76
N GLN A 47 9.88 -16.61 13.31
CA GLN A 47 9.90 -16.36 14.76
C GLN A 47 8.53 -16.03 15.32
N MET A 48 7.64 -15.42 14.54
CA MET A 48 6.24 -15.22 14.91
C MET A 48 5.41 -16.52 14.94
N GLY A 49 5.94 -17.64 14.41
CA GLY A 49 5.25 -18.93 14.35
C GLY A 49 4.71 -19.30 12.97
N CYS A 50 5.06 -18.56 11.92
CA CYS A 50 4.65 -18.91 10.55
C CYS A 50 5.45 -20.09 9.99
N ILE A 51 4.77 -20.98 9.25
CA ILE A 51 5.40 -22.06 8.49
C ILE A 51 5.61 -21.57 7.05
N PHE A 52 6.87 -21.42 6.66
CA PHE A 52 7.27 -20.85 5.37
C PHE A 52 7.33 -21.89 4.26
N HIS A 53 6.75 -21.55 3.10
CA HIS A 53 6.80 -22.28 1.85
C HIS A 53 7.36 -21.39 0.75
N GLU A 54 8.57 -21.62 0.35
CA GLU A 54 9.23 -20.83 -0.69
C GLU A 54 8.51 -20.98 -2.04
N THR A 55 8.28 -19.84 -2.69
CA THR A 55 7.72 -19.74 -4.04
C THR A 55 8.56 -18.81 -4.90
N ALA A 56 9.68 -19.33 -5.40
CA ALA A 56 10.58 -18.54 -6.24
C ALA A 56 9.90 -18.12 -7.55
N PHE A 57 9.71 -16.80 -7.74
CA PHE A 57 9.28 -16.19 -9.00
C PHE A 57 9.69 -14.71 -9.08
N ARG A 58 9.87 -14.23 -10.30
CA ARG A 58 10.16 -12.80 -10.51
C ARG A 58 8.87 -12.00 -10.44
N ARG A 59 8.86 -10.94 -9.60
CA ARG A 59 7.70 -10.05 -9.37
C ARG A 59 7.12 -9.49 -10.68
N ARG A 60 7.98 -9.06 -11.61
CA ARG A 60 7.62 -8.47 -12.92
C ARG A 60 7.88 -9.42 -14.12
N GLY A 61 8.28 -10.67 -13.86
CA GLY A 61 8.57 -11.65 -14.91
C GLY A 61 7.31 -12.02 -15.70
N LYS A 62 7.46 -12.21 -17.02
CA LYS A 62 6.41 -12.62 -17.95
C LYS A 62 6.76 -13.93 -18.70
N ASN A 63 7.72 -14.68 -18.18
CA ASN A 63 8.16 -15.93 -18.81
C ASN A 63 7.12 -17.04 -18.55
N PRO A 64 6.46 -17.60 -19.59
CA PRO A 64 5.42 -18.61 -19.42
C PRO A 64 5.88 -19.86 -18.66
N LEU A 65 7.14 -20.27 -18.82
CA LEU A 65 7.69 -21.43 -18.12
C LEU A 65 7.81 -21.16 -16.59
N GLU A 66 8.21 -19.96 -16.21
CA GLU A 66 8.25 -19.54 -14.79
C GLU A 66 6.85 -19.51 -14.19
N GLU A 67 5.86 -19.02 -14.95
CA GLU A 67 4.46 -19.01 -14.52
C GLU A 67 3.90 -20.42 -14.32
N CYS A 68 4.19 -21.35 -15.25
CA CYS A 68 3.80 -22.75 -15.09
C CYS A 68 4.47 -23.41 -13.87
N ARG A 69 5.74 -23.11 -13.60
CA ARG A 69 6.46 -23.60 -12.42
C ARG A 69 5.84 -23.06 -11.14
N LEU A 70 5.48 -21.78 -11.11
CA LEU A 70 4.80 -21.16 -9.96
C LEU A 70 3.44 -21.83 -9.69
N ILE A 71 2.62 -22.03 -10.72
CA ILE A 71 1.32 -22.73 -10.60
C ILE A 71 1.53 -24.15 -10.06
N ALA A 72 2.50 -24.89 -10.58
CA ALA A 72 2.83 -26.23 -10.09
C ALA A 72 3.29 -26.22 -8.62
N ARG A 73 4.09 -25.20 -8.22
CA ARG A 73 4.54 -25.02 -6.84
C ARG A 73 3.36 -24.73 -5.90
N TYR A 74 2.49 -23.79 -6.25
CA TYR A 74 1.26 -23.52 -5.49
C TYR A 74 0.37 -24.75 -5.35
N ASN A 75 0.22 -25.52 -6.44
CA ASN A 75 -0.56 -26.75 -6.41
C ASN A 75 0.05 -27.83 -5.47
N ARG A 76 1.39 -27.90 -5.38
CA ARG A 76 2.10 -28.78 -4.44
C ARG A 76 1.86 -28.31 -3.01
N ILE A 77 2.04 -27.02 -2.71
CA ILE A 77 1.80 -26.43 -1.38
C ILE A 77 0.37 -26.73 -0.92
N LEU A 78 -0.64 -26.53 -1.77
CA LEU A 78 -2.04 -26.84 -1.42
C LEU A 78 -2.27 -28.32 -1.10
N LYS A 79 -1.54 -29.24 -1.75
CA LYS A 79 -1.61 -30.70 -1.46
C LYS A 79 -0.94 -31.06 -0.13
N GLU A 80 0.20 -30.44 0.17
CA GLU A 80 1.02 -30.68 1.36
C GLU A 80 0.35 -30.10 2.61
N VAL A 81 -0.02 -28.81 2.53
CA VAL A 81 -0.61 -28.06 3.64
C VAL A 81 -2.05 -28.49 3.92
N ARG A 82 -2.87 -28.66 2.87
CA ARG A 82 -4.32 -28.87 2.96
C ARG A 82 -4.99 -27.79 3.82
N PRO A 83 -4.87 -26.51 3.41
CA PRO A 83 -5.40 -25.41 4.22
C PRO A 83 -6.94 -25.44 4.26
N ASP A 84 -7.50 -25.04 5.41
CA ASP A 84 -8.93 -24.83 5.58
C ASP A 84 -9.39 -23.54 4.88
N VAL A 85 -8.52 -22.53 4.82
CA VAL A 85 -8.78 -21.28 4.12
C VAL A 85 -7.48 -20.70 3.55
N VAL A 86 -7.58 -20.03 2.41
CA VAL A 86 -6.44 -19.35 1.76
C VAL A 86 -6.72 -17.86 1.66
N LEU A 87 -5.75 -17.02 2.06
CA LEU A 87 -5.75 -15.57 1.87
C LEU A 87 -4.76 -15.23 0.76
N THR A 88 -5.22 -14.54 -0.29
CA THR A 88 -4.37 -14.16 -1.42
C THR A 88 -4.25 -12.65 -1.54
N TYR A 89 -3.03 -12.20 -1.82
CA TYR A 89 -2.68 -10.79 -2.02
C TYR A 89 -1.85 -10.64 -3.29
N THR A 90 -1.92 -9.49 -3.92
CA THR A 90 -1.20 -9.18 -5.16
C THR A 90 -1.62 -10.00 -6.37
N ILE A 91 -1.21 -9.57 -7.58
CA ILE A 91 -1.79 -10.06 -8.84
C ILE A 91 -1.57 -11.57 -9.04
N LYS A 92 -0.31 -12.06 -9.01
CA LYS A 92 -0.02 -13.46 -9.32
C LYS A 92 -0.62 -14.45 -8.32
N PRO A 93 -0.51 -14.25 -6.99
CA PRO A 93 -1.22 -15.07 -6.01
C PRO A 93 -2.74 -15.03 -6.19
N ASN A 94 -3.33 -13.83 -6.40
CA ASN A 94 -4.77 -13.70 -6.64
C ASN A 94 -5.22 -14.53 -7.85
N LEU A 95 -4.46 -14.50 -8.94
CA LEU A 95 -4.80 -15.24 -10.15
C LEU A 95 -4.55 -16.74 -9.99
N TYR A 96 -3.34 -17.15 -9.70
CA TYR A 96 -2.94 -18.56 -9.79
C TYR A 96 -3.40 -19.38 -8.58
N MET A 97 -3.15 -18.88 -7.36
CA MET A 97 -3.63 -19.55 -6.15
C MET A 97 -5.16 -19.54 -6.09
N GLY A 98 -5.80 -18.40 -6.47
CA GLY A 98 -7.26 -18.31 -6.53
C GLY A 98 -7.89 -19.31 -7.51
N MET A 99 -7.33 -19.48 -8.72
CA MET A 99 -7.80 -20.52 -9.66
C MET A 99 -7.66 -21.94 -9.09
N LEU A 100 -6.51 -22.24 -8.47
CA LEU A 100 -6.26 -23.56 -7.88
C LEU A 100 -7.21 -23.85 -6.70
N CYS A 101 -7.47 -22.86 -5.84
CA CYS A 101 -8.44 -22.95 -4.76
C CYS A 101 -9.85 -23.20 -5.31
N GLY A 102 -10.24 -22.47 -6.36
CA GLY A 102 -11.52 -22.67 -7.03
C GLY A 102 -11.69 -24.06 -7.64
N ILE A 103 -10.66 -24.64 -8.24
CA ILE A 103 -10.66 -26.01 -8.78
C ILE A 103 -10.75 -27.03 -7.64
N ARG A 104 -10.01 -26.84 -6.56
CA ARG A 104 -9.94 -27.76 -5.42
C ARG A 104 -11.06 -27.58 -4.42
N ARG A 105 -11.92 -26.60 -4.61
CA ARG A 105 -13.02 -26.24 -3.68
C ARG A 105 -12.52 -25.87 -2.27
N ILE A 106 -11.34 -25.27 -2.18
CA ILE A 106 -10.79 -24.72 -0.95
C ILE A 106 -11.36 -23.29 -0.79
N PRO A 107 -11.96 -22.94 0.34
CA PRO A 107 -12.39 -21.57 0.60
C PRO A 107 -11.21 -20.58 0.52
N TYR A 108 -11.42 -19.43 -0.11
CA TYR A 108 -10.36 -18.42 -0.19
C TYR A 108 -10.91 -17.00 -0.22
N VAL A 109 -10.10 -16.11 0.31
CA VAL A 109 -10.31 -14.67 0.35
C VAL A 109 -9.27 -14.02 -0.53
N THR A 110 -9.71 -13.22 -1.48
CA THR A 110 -8.82 -12.47 -2.39
C THR A 110 -8.83 -11.01 -2.02
N THR A 111 -7.65 -10.38 -1.91
CA THR A 111 -7.53 -8.95 -1.65
C THR A 111 -6.89 -8.23 -2.82
N ILE A 112 -7.60 -7.24 -3.36
CA ILE A 112 -7.11 -6.36 -4.42
C ILE A 112 -6.42 -5.17 -3.78
N THR A 113 -5.08 -5.23 -3.74
CA THR A 113 -4.20 -4.20 -3.13
C THR A 113 -3.76 -3.12 -4.12
N GLY A 114 -4.45 -3.02 -5.25
CA GLY A 114 -4.19 -2.14 -6.38
C GLY A 114 -4.34 -2.90 -7.68
N LEU A 115 -4.72 -2.20 -8.74
CA LEU A 115 -4.93 -2.82 -10.05
C LEU A 115 -3.59 -3.08 -10.76
N GLY A 116 -2.59 -2.26 -10.48
CA GLY A 116 -1.33 -2.26 -11.20
C GLY A 116 -1.50 -1.87 -12.68
N THR A 117 -0.41 -1.55 -13.34
CA THR A 117 -0.41 -1.11 -14.75
C THR A 117 -0.94 -2.15 -15.72
N ALA A 118 -0.86 -3.45 -15.39
CA ALA A 118 -1.37 -4.54 -16.23
C ALA A 118 -2.91 -4.58 -16.32
N VAL A 119 -3.62 -4.04 -15.34
CA VAL A 119 -5.08 -4.01 -15.30
C VAL A 119 -5.64 -2.67 -15.78
N GLU A 120 -5.00 -1.56 -15.42
CA GLU A 120 -5.41 -0.20 -15.87
C GLU A 120 -4.93 0.11 -17.28
N GLY A 121 -3.90 -0.57 -17.81
CA GLY A 121 -3.40 -0.38 -19.16
C GLY A 121 -4.47 -0.63 -20.24
N THR A 122 -4.09 -0.44 -21.49
CA THR A 122 -4.96 -0.70 -22.66
C THR A 122 -4.43 -1.87 -23.48
N GLY A 123 -5.30 -2.56 -24.20
CA GLY A 123 -4.93 -3.59 -25.16
C GLY A 123 -5.14 -5.02 -24.71
N LEU A 124 -4.42 -5.95 -25.37
CA LEU A 124 -4.63 -7.40 -25.23
C LEU A 124 -4.26 -7.91 -23.82
N LEU A 125 -3.18 -7.39 -23.25
CA LEU A 125 -2.73 -7.77 -21.90
C LEU A 125 -3.79 -7.46 -20.82
N GLN A 126 -4.41 -6.29 -20.92
CA GLN A 126 -5.51 -5.91 -20.03
C GLN A 126 -6.68 -6.89 -20.13
N LYS A 127 -7.14 -7.18 -21.36
CA LYS A 127 -8.25 -8.11 -21.60
C LYS A 127 -7.95 -9.51 -21.04
N LEU A 128 -6.73 -9.99 -21.28
CA LEU A 128 -6.28 -11.28 -20.74
C LEU A 128 -6.27 -11.29 -19.21
N THR A 129 -5.70 -10.26 -18.59
CA THR A 129 -5.65 -10.15 -17.12
C THR A 129 -7.05 -10.07 -16.51
N GLN A 130 -7.98 -9.32 -17.12
CA GLN A 130 -9.39 -9.27 -16.68
C GLN A 130 -10.07 -10.63 -16.81
N MET A 131 -9.83 -11.36 -17.91
CA MET A 131 -10.36 -12.72 -18.09
C MET A 131 -9.81 -13.66 -17.01
N MET A 132 -8.52 -13.57 -16.72
CA MET A 132 -7.89 -14.37 -15.65
C MET A 132 -8.48 -14.05 -14.27
N TYR A 133 -8.70 -12.78 -13.95
CA TYR A 133 -9.39 -12.38 -12.71
C TYR A 133 -10.81 -12.94 -12.64
N ARG A 134 -11.57 -12.88 -13.73
CA ARG A 134 -12.93 -13.47 -13.78
C ARG A 134 -12.90 -14.96 -13.47
N MET A 135 -11.93 -15.70 -14.00
CA MET A 135 -11.75 -17.13 -13.73
C MET A 135 -11.29 -17.37 -12.28
N ALA A 136 -10.27 -16.63 -11.85
CA ALA A 136 -9.66 -16.79 -10.53
C ALA A 136 -10.60 -16.44 -9.38
N MET A 137 -11.46 -15.43 -9.55
CA MET A 137 -12.36 -14.96 -8.50
C MET A 137 -13.77 -15.54 -8.60
N ARG A 138 -14.05 -16.39 -9.57
CA ARG A 138 -15.37 -16.99 -9.78
C ARG A 138 -15.92 -17.72 -8.55
N LYS A 139 -15.03 -18.34 -7.77
CA LYS A 139 -15.36 -19.09 -6.56
C LYS A 139 -14.77 -18.48 -5.28
N ALA A 140 -14.25 -17.25 -5.35
CA ALA A 140 -13.79 -16.56 -4.17
C ALA A 140 -14.92 -16.47 -3.14
N SER A 141 -14.65 -16.75 -1.89
CA SER A 141 -15.64 -16.62 -0.81
C SER A 141 -15.87 -15.14 -0.48
N VAL A 142 -14.79 -14.35 -0.44
CA VAL A 142 -14.80 -12.91 -0.23
C VAL A 142 -13.76 -12.28 -1.16
N ALA A 143 -14.09 -11.11 -1.71
CA ALA A 143 -13.19 -10.26 -2.47
C ALA A 143 -13.08 -8.91 -1.76
N PHE A 144 -11.95 -8.64 -1.13
CA PHE A 144 -11.67 -7.38 -0.47
C PHE A 144 -11.07 -6.36 -1.44
N PHE A 145 -11.58 -5.13 -1.37
CA PHE A 145 -11.08 -3.97 -2.11
C PHE A 145 -10.71 -2.86 -1.14
N GLN A 146 -9.70 -2.08 -1.49
CA GLN A 146 -9.16 -1.02 -0.64
C GLN A 146 -9.65 0.39 -1.02
N ASN A 147 -10.24 0.54 -2.22
CA ASN A 147 -10.91 1.78 -2.64
C ASN A 147 -12.10 1.47 -3.56
N THR A 148 -13.01 2.43 -3.64
CA THR A 148 -14.26 2.29 -4.39
C THR A 148 -14.08 2.22 -5.90
N ALA A 149 -13.04 2.87 -6.44
CA ALA A 149 -12.78 2.84 -7.88
C ALA A 149 -12.36 1.45 -8.35
N ASN A 150 -11.50 0.76 -7.58
CA ASN A 150 -11.10 -0.61 -7.87
C ASN A 150 -12.28 -1.58 -7.72
N GLU A 151 -13.09 -1.41 -6.68
CA GLU A 151 -14.31 -2.21 -6.49
C GLU A 151 -15.27 -2.03 -7.67
N LYS A 152 -15.58 -0.77 -8.02
CA LYS A 152 -16.45 -0.44 -9.15
C LYS A 152 -15.93 -1.02 -10.47
N PHE A 153 -14.62 -0.94 -10.73
CA PHE A 153 -14.02 -1.52 -11.93
C PHE A 153 -14.30 -3.04 -12.04
N PHE A 154 -14.18 -3.79 -10.93
CA PHE A 154 -14.47 -5.22 -10.90
C PHE A 154 -15.98 -5.49 -10.99
N ALA A 155 -16.82 -4.69 -10.35
CA ALA A 155 -18.27 -4.79 -10.42
C ALA A 155 -18.78 -4.57 -11.86
N ASP A 156 -18.33 -3.50 -12.54
CA ASP A 156 -18.67 -3.19 -13.92
C ASP A 156 -18.26 -4.30 -14.92
N LYS A 157 -17.22 -5.09 -14.56
CA LYS A 157 -16.79 -6.25 -15.36
C LYS A 157 -17.49 -7.56 -14.94
N GLY A 158 -18.39 -7.53 -13.98
CA GLY A 158 -19.08 -8.72 -13.48
C GLY A 158 -18.13 -9.75 -12.85
N ILE A 159 -17.04 -9.30 -12.21
CA ILE A 159 -16.07 -10.17 -11.56
C ILE A 159 -16.45 -10.35 -10.08
N ALA A 160 -16.66 -11.57 -9.62
CA ALA A 160 -17.05 -11.97 -8.27
C ALA A 160 -18.28 -11.19 -7.70
N PRO A 161 -19.41 -11.09 -8.44
CA PRO A 161 -20.56 -10.32 -8.00
C PRO A 161 -21.11 -10.86 -6.66
N GLY A 162 -21.55 -9.94 -5.78
CA GLY A 162 -22.10 -10.26 -4.46
C GLY A 162 -21.08 -10.66 -3.39
N ARG A 163 -19.79 -10.70 -3.73
CA ARG A 163 -18.69 -11.10 -2.81
C ARG A 163 -17.77 -9.96 -2.44
N HIS A 164 -17.98 -8.79 -3.02
CA HIS A 164 -17.20 -7.59 -2.76
C HIS A 164 -17.41 -7.09 -1.33
N ARG A 165 -16.33 -6.75 -0.67
CA ARG A 165 -16.28 -6.09 0.64
C ARG A 165 -15.20 -5.03 0.64
N MET A 166 -15.49 -3.90 1.25
CA MET A 166 -14.51 -2.82 1.38
C MET A 166 -13.65 -2.99 2.63
N LEU A 167 -12.37 -2.63 2.49
CA LEU A 167 -11.42 -2.47 3.59
C LEU A 167 -10.84 -1.06 3.56
N PRO A 168 -10.55 -0.46 4.71
CA PRO A 168 -9.83 0.80 4.78
C PRO A 168 -8.33 0.59 4.53
N GLY A 169 -7.98 0.23 3.30
CA GLY A 169 -6.61 -0.09 2.92
C GLY A 169 -6.03 -1.31 3.65
N SER A 170 -4.77 -1.19 4.03
CA SER A 170 -4.11 -2.12 4.96
C SER A 170 -4.34 -1.72 6.43
N GLY A 171 -4.97 -0.58 6.65
CA GLY A 171 -5.00 0.08 7.94
C GLY A 171 -3.63 0.60 8.36
N VAL A 172 -3.59 1.43 9.37
CA VAL A 172 -2.36 1.92 9.98
C VAL A 172 -2.23 1.43 11.43
N ASN A 173 -1.02 1.02 11.81
CA ASN A 173 -0.72 0.67 13.20
C ASN A 173 -0.56 1.97 14.02
N LEU A 174 -1.58 2.31 14.78
CA LEU A 174 -1.66 3.57 15.54
C LEU A 174 -0.73 3.60 16.77
N GLU A 175 -0.18 2.45 17.19
CA GLU A 175 0.80 2.35 18.27
C GLU A 175 2.20 2.65 17.74
N HIS A 176 2.58 2.06 16.61
CA HIS A 176 3.86 2.32 15.94
C HIS A 176 3.88 3.74 15.36
N PHE A 177 2.85 4.14 14.61
CA PHE A 177 2.65 5.49 14.09
C PHE A 177 1.83 6.31 15.12
N SER A 178 2.39 6.46 16.31
CA SER A 178 1.77 7.25 17.38
C SER A 178 1.77 8.73 17.03
N TYR A 179 0.81 9.49 17.60
CA TYR A 179 0.78 10.93 17.44
C TYR A 179 2.12 11.56 17.85
N GLN A 180 2.62 12.45 17.02
CA GLN A 180 3.85 13.21 17.24
C GLN A 180 3.50 14.69 17.37
N GLU A 181 4.07 15.38 18.34
CA GLU A 181 3.90 16.82 18.47
C GLU A 181 4.32 17.55 17.19
N PHE A 182 3.60 18.62 16.86
CA PHE A 182 3.87 19.39 15.66
C PHE A 182 5.19 20.17 15.82
N PRO A 183 6.13 20.09 14.86
CA PRO A 183 7.39 20.85 14.93
C PRO A 183 7.11 22.33 14.60
N ALA A 184 6.73 23.11 15.61
CA ALA A 184 6.36 24.51 15.45
C ALA A 184 7.55 25.44 15.21
N GLU A 185 8.76 25.03 15.65
CA GLU A 185 10.00 25.78 15.53
C GLU A 185 10.84 25.34 14.34
N GLY A 186 11.64 26.23 13.81
CA GLY A 186 12.54 25.96 12.69
C GLY A 186 11.86 26.07 11.31
N PRO A 187 12.61 25.73 10.24
CA PRO A 187 12.11 25.79 8.88
C PRO A 187 11.01 24.76 8.64
N ALA A 188 10.04 25.13 7.81
CA ALA A 188 9.01 24.17 7.39
C ALA A 188 9.66 23.05 6.56
N GLU A 189 9.42 21.80 6.97
CA GLU A 189 9.92 20.62 6.27
C GLU A 189 8.78 19.84 5.61
N PHE A 190 8.92 19.60 4.30
CA PHE A 190 8.03 18.77 3.48
C PHE A 190 8.71 17.44 3.21
N LEU A 191 7.96 16.35 3.41
CA LEU A 191 8.49 14.99 3.34
C LEU A 191 7.85 14.21 2.19
N PHE A 192 8.68 13.65 1.32
CA PHE A 192 8.28 12.68 0.31
C PHE A 192 8.80 11.30 0.72
N ILE A 193 7.91 10.32 0.82
CA ILE A 193 8.27 8.93 1.16
C ILE A 193 7.74 8.02 0.05
N SER A 194 8.60 7.55 -0.82
CA SER A 194 8.25 6.57 -1.85
C SER A 194 9.49 6.13 -2.61
N ARG A 195 9.32 5.10 -3.45
CA ARG A 195 10.26 4.84 -4.55
C ARG A 195 10.38 6.10 -5.41
N VAL A 196 11.60 6.49 -5.75
CA VAL A 196 11.87 7.63 -6.62
C VAL A 196 11.64 7.17 -8.06
N MET A 197 10.43 7.39 -8.55
CA MET A 197 9.98 7.04 -9.90
C MET A 197 8.88 8.00 -10.36
N LYS A 198 8.69 8.10 -11.67
CA LYS A 198 7.77 9.06 -12.29
C LYS A 198 6.35 8.96 -11.76
N GLU A 199 5.80 7.74 -11.68
CA GLU A 199 4.41 7.51 -11.28
C GLU A 199 4.14 7.84 -9.81
N LYS A 200 5.18 7.96 -9.00
CA LYS A 200 5.07 8.44 -7.61
C LYS A 200 5.08 9.96 -7.49
N GLY A 201 5.18 10.66 -8.63
CA GLY A 201 5.09 12.11 -8.69
C GLY A 201 6.34 12.83 -8.24
N ILE A 202 7.51 12.18 -8.33
CA ILE A 202 8.78 12.80 -7.93
C ILE A 202 9.08 14.07 -8.76
N GLU A 203 8.76 14.08 -10.06
CA GLU A 203 8.96 15.23 -10.92
C GLU A 203 8.16 16.44 -10.41
N GLN A 204 6.88 16.22 -10.03
CA GLN A 204 6.00 17.25 -9.47
C GLN A 204 6.54 17.77 -8.13
N TYR A 205 7.06 16.88 -7.30
CA TYR A 205 7.68 17.24 -6.04
C TYR A 205 8.94 18.10 -6.24
N LEU A 206 9.81 17.75 -7.19
CA LEU A 206 11.00 18.50 -7.53
C LEU A 206 10.66 19.90 -8.09
N ASP A 207 9.66 20.00 -8.99
CA ASP A 207 9.18 21.27 -9.53
C ASP A 207 8.66 22.18 -8.42
N ALA A 208 7.86 21.62 -7.51
CA ALA A 208 7.32 22.35 -6.37
C ALA A 208 8.43 22.81 -5.41
N ALA A 209 9.42 21.96 -5.11
CA ALA A 209 10.56 22.31 -4.28
C ALA A 209 11.33 23.52 -4.85
N GLU A 210 11.63 23.50 -6.15
CA GLU A 210 12.31 24.59 -6.83
C GLU A 210 11.50 25.90 -6.80
N ALA A 211 10.20 25.82 -7.07
CA ALA A 211 9.32 26.98 -7.10
C ALA A 211 9.08 27.58 -5.71
N VAL A 212 8.82 26.74 -4.70
CA VAL A 212 8.57 27.18 -3.32
C VAL A 212 9.80 27.83 -2.71
N ARG A 213 10.99 27.24 -2.89
CA ARG A 213 12.24 27.80 -2.33
C ARG A 213 12.65 29.14 -2.91
N LYS A 214 12.18 29.53 -4.09
CA LYS A 214 12.36 30.90 -4.62
C LYS A 214 11.67 31.94 -3.74
N ARG A 215 10.52 31.61 -3.10
CA ARG A 215 9.75 32.51 -2.25
C ARG A 215 10.03 32.26 -0.75
N TYR A 216 10.28 31.02 -0.37
CA TYR A 216 10.54 30.56 0.99
C TYR A 216 11.88 29.79 1.03
N PRO A 217 13.05 30.46 0.99
CA PRO A 217 14.36 29.83 0.80
C PRO A 217 14.77 28.88 1.93
N ASP A 218 14.24 29.07 3.14
CA ASP A 218 14.56 28.24 4.30
C ASP A 218 13.78 26.91 4.34
N THR A 219 12.80 26.73 3.47
CA THR A 219 12.02 25.47 3.45
C THR A 219 12.89 24.26 3.09
N VAL A 220 12.62 23.14 3.75
CA VAL A 220 13.32 21.86 3.52
C VAL A 220 12.40 20.91 2.77
N PHE A 221 12.90 20.37 1.69
CA PHE A 221 12.26 19.30 0.92
C PHE A 221 13.08 18.03 1.06
N ARG A 222 12.54 17.03 1.79
CA ARG A 222 13.22 15.77 2.09
C ARG A 222 12.59 14.62 1.33
N ILE A 223 13.42 13.69 0.88
CA ILE A 223 13.02 12.52 0.09
C ILE A 223 13.56 11.26 0.75
N LEU A 224 12.67 10.32 1.06
CA LEU A 224 12.99 8.96 1.52
C LEU A 224 12.57 7.94 0.48
N GLY A 225 13.38 6.91 0.29
CA GLY A 225 13.13 5.80 -0.61
C GLY A 225 14.32 5.49 -1.50
N PHE A 226 14.19 4.52 -2.37
CA PHE A 226 15.24 4.17 -3.30
C PHE A 226 14.94 4.70 -4.70
N LEU A 227 16.00 4.99 -5.44
CA LEU A 227 15.94 5.39 -6.84
C LEU A 227 15.70 4.14 -7.69
N GLU A 228 14.64 4.15 -8.51
CA GLU A 228 14.42 3.07 -9.49
C GLU A 228 15.43 3.20 -10.63
N ASP A 229 16.00 2.06 -11.06
CA ASP A 229 17.07 2.01 -12.06
C ASP A 229 16.67 2.60 -13.42
N ASP A 230 15.38 2.56 -13.76
CA ASP A 230 14.82 3.04 -15.03
C ASP A 230 14.20 4.45 -14.93
N PHE A 231 14.52 5.22 -13.88
CA PHE A 231 14.01 6.59 -13.73
C PHE A 231 14.73 7.56 -14.67
N GLU A 232 14.06 8.04 -15.70
CA GLU A 232 14.61 8.95 -16.73
C GLU A 232 15.05 10.32 -16.17
N GLY A 233 14.50 10.74 -15.03
CA GLY A 233 14.83 12.02 -14.36
C GLY A 233 16.05 11.98 -13.45
N THR A 234 16.86 10.92 -13.47
CA THR A 234 17.98 10.70 -12.53
C THR A 234 18.99 11.84 -12.51
N GLU A 235 19.41 12.37 -13.66
CA GLU A 235 20.40 13.47 -13.76
C GLU A 235 19.87 14.76 -13.11
N ARG A 236 18.60 15.11 -13.36
CA ARG A 236 17.95 16.27 -12.74
C ARG A 236 17.87 16.08 -11.22
N PHE A 237 17.43 14.90 -10.79
CA PHE A 237 17.32 14.56 -9.38
C PHE A 237 18.65 14.71 -8.65
N GLN A 238 19.72 14.12 -9.18
CA GLN A 238 21.07 14.21 -8.61
C GLN A 238 21.55 15.65 -8.50
N ARG A 239 21.40 16.45 -9.57
CA ARG A 239 21.75 17.87 -9.58
C ARG A 239 21.01 18.66 -8.49
N MET A 240 19.71 18.41 -8.28
CA MET A 240 18.92 19.10 -7.26
C MET A 240 19.35 18.70 -5.84
N VAL A 241 19.80 17.46 -5.63
CA VAL A 241 20.42 17.01 -4.37
C VAL A 241 21.76 17.73 -4.15
N GLU A 242 22.64 17.75 -5.15
CA GLU A 242 23.95 18.43 -5.08
C GLU A 242 23.83 19.94 -4.80
N GLN A 243 22.83 20.59 -5.38
CA GLN A 243 22.53 22.01 -5.15
C GLN A 243 21.82 22.26 -3.80
N GLY A 244 21.49 21.22 -3.04
CA GLY A 244 20.77 21.32 -1.77
C GLY A 244 19.32 21.83 -1.90
N ILE A 245 18.71 21.74 -3.09
CA ILE A 245 17.30 22.08 -3.32
C ILE A 245 16.42 21.04 -2.63
N VAL A 246 16.81 19.77 -2.70
CA VAL A 246 16.17 18.67 -1.97
C VAL A 246 17.22 17.90 -1.17
N ARG A 247 16.80 17.24 -0.09
CA ARG A 247 17.64 16.33 0.73
C ARG A 247 17.19 14.89 0.47
N PHE A 248 18.11 14.05 0.02
CA PHE A 248 17.84 12.63 -0.24
C PHE A 248 18.53 11.75 0.80
N GLU A 249 17.74 10.98 1.54
CA GLU A 249 18.20 10.11 2.63
C GLU A 249 18.36 8.65 2.20
N GLY A 250 17.87 8.31 1.00
CA GLY A 250 17.80 6.91 0.59
C GLY A 250 16.70 6.12 1.30
N SER A 251 16.83 4.80 1.30
CA SER A 251 15.93 3.91 2.05
C SER A 251 16.27 3.94 3.53
N VAL A 252 15.25 4.04 4.37
CA VAL A 252 15.39 4.05 5.83
C VAL A 252 14.56 2.91 6.43
N GLU A 253 15.01 2.35 7.54
CA GLU A 253 14.30 1.26 8.23
C GLU A 253 13.04 1.78 8.95
N ASP A 254 13.12 2.97 9.57
CA ASP A 254 12.01 3.60 10.26
C ASP A 254 11.78 5.03 9.75
N VAL A 255 10.56 5.30 9.29
CA VAL A 255 10.16 6.61 8.76
C VAL A 255 9.63 7.55 9.84
N VAL A 256 9.28 7.05 11.04
CA VAL A 256 8.65 7.83 12.12
C VAL A 256 9.50 9.03 12.54
N PRO A 257 10.84 8.93 12.71
CA PRO A 257 11.67 10.08 13.07
C PRO A 257 11.62 11.22 12.02
N TYR A 258 11.51 10.87 10.75
CA TYR A 258 11.42 11.85 9.66
C TYR A 258 10.03 12.48 9.59
N ILE A 259 8.97 11.68 9.76
CA ILE A 259 7.59 12.20 9.85
C ILE A 259 7.48 13.15 11.05
N ARG A 260 8.04 12.79 12.21
CA ARG A 260 8.05 13.64 13.41
C ARG A 260 8.65 15.02 13.16
N ASN A 261 9.75 15.09 12.41
CA ASN A 261 10.46 16.32 12.13
C ASN A 261 9.86 17.14 10.98
N SER A 262 8.99 16.54 10.17
CA SER A 262 8.32 17.23 9.06
C SER A 262 7.04 17.93 9.54
N GLN A 263 6.61 18.95 8.82
CA GLN A 263 5.31 19.60 9.05
C GLN A 263 4.21 19.04 8.15
N CYS A 264 4.58 18.51 6.98
CA CYS A 264 3.63 17.99 6.00
C CYS A 264 4.28 16.90 5.15
N THR A 265 3.53 15.84 4.88
CA THR A 265 3.92 14.83 3.89
C THR A 265 3.28 15.15 2.55
N VAL A 266 4.08 15.13 1.49
CA VAL A 266 3.67 15.40 0.11
C VAL A 266 3.81 14.12 -0.71
N HIS A 267 2.68 13.57 -1.14
CA HIS A 267 2.62 12.30 -1.86
C HIS A 267 1.85 12.46 -3.19
N PRO A 268 2.45 13.09 -4.22
CA PRO A 268 1.77 13.44 -5.46
C PRO A 268 1.68 12.25 -6.43
N SER A 269 1.44 11.06 -5.90
CA SER A 269 1.42 9.79 -6.64
C SER A 269 0.23 9.71 -7.59
N PHE A 270 0.51 9.30 -8.82
CA PHE A 270 -0.51 8.87 -9.79
C PHE A 270 -0.37 7.37 -10.14
N TYR A 271 0.35 6.62 -9.31
CA TYR A 271 0.45 5.17 -9.40
C TYR A 271 -0.89 4.51 -9.03
N PRO A 272 -1.33 3.44 -9.72
CA PRO A 272 -2.60 2.74 -9.42
C PRO A 272 -2.51 1.92 -8.14
N GLU A 273 -2.69 2.58 -7.01
CA GLU A 273 -2.60 1.99 -5.67
C GLU A 273 -3.93 1.39 -5.20
N GLY A 274 -3.88 0.52 -4.20
CA GLY A 274 -5.04 0.14 -3.42
C GLY A 274 -5.41 1.24 -2.43
N MET A 275 -4.48 1.55 -1.54
CA MET A 275 -4.53 2.66 -0.57
C MET A 275 -3.07 3.08 -0.28
N SER A 276 -2.81 4.38 -0.20
CA SER A 276 -1.48 4.89 0.14
C SER A 276 -1.18 4.74 1.62
N ASN A 277 -0.33 3.76 1.98
CA ASN A 277 0.08 3.58 3.37
C ASN A 277 0.85 4.78 3.90
N VAL A 278 1.69 5.41 3.07
CA VAL A 278 2.46 6.62 3.47
C VAL A 278 1.54 7.75 3.93
N CYS A 279 0.42 7.97 3.23
CA CYS A 279 -0.57 8.96 3.64
C CYS A 279 -1.22 8.58 4.98
N LEU A 280 -1.56 7.30 5.18
CA LEU A 280 -2.13 6.81 6.44
C LEU A 280 -1.13 6.96 7.60
N GLU A 281 0.13 6.58 7.39
CA GLU A 281 1.21 6.63 8.37
C GLU A 281 1.52 8.06 8.82
N SER A 282 1.62 8.98 7.85
CA SER A 282 1.87 10.39 8.11
C SER A 282 0.71 11.06 8.86
N ALA A 283 -0.53 10.82 8.42
CA ALA A 283 -1.72 11.35 9.09
C ALA A 283 -1.87 10.74 10.51
N ALA A 284 -1.53 9.46 10.70
CA ALA A 284 -1.52 8.82 12.01
C ALA A 284 -0.52 9.48 12.98
N CYS A 285 0.63 9.92 12.48
CA CYS A 285 1.60 10.71 13.25
C CYS A 285 1.17 12.18 13.46
N GLY A 286 -0.01 12.58 13.03
CA GLY A 286 -0.51 13.96 13.21
C GLY A 286 0.11 14.95 12.21
N ARG A 287 0.46 14.51 11.00
CA ARG A 287 0.95 15.40 9.93
C ARG A 287 -0.12 15.58 8.87
N ALA A 288 -0.24 16.83 8.42
CA ALA A 288 -1.04 17.12 7.23
C ALA A 288 -0.48 16.37 6.03
N VAL A 289 -1.36 16.00 5.10
CA VAL A 289 -0.97 15.28 3.88
C VAL A 289 -1.45 16.04 2.65
N ILE A 290 -0.53 16.30 1.72
CA ILE A 290 -0.86 16.81 0.38
C ILE A 290 -0.70 15.66 -0.59
N THR A 291 -1.79 15.24 -1.23
CA THR A 291 -1.77 14.08 -2.13
C THR A 291 -2.69 14.29 -3.34
N THR A 292 -2.59 13.42 -4.34
CA THR A 292 -3.41 13.51 -5.55
C THR A 292 -4.87 13.14 -5.32
N ASP A 293 -5.77 13.80 -6.04
CA ASP A 293 -7.18 13.41 -6.17
C ASP A 293 -7.32 12.17 -7.05
N ARG A 294 -6.68 11.08 -6.62
CA ARG A 294 -6.67 9.76 -7.25
C ARG A 294 -7.14 8.69 -6.28
N ALA A 295 -7.81 7.67 -6.80
CA ALA A 295 -8.21 6.52 -6.00
C ALA A 295 -7.00 5.85 -5.30
N GLY A 296 -7.15 5.56 -4.02
CA GLY A 296 -6.08 5.06 -3.15
C GLY A 296 -5.30 6.16 -2.41
N CYS A 297 -5.35 7.40 -2.91
CA CYS A 297 -4.78 8.57 -2.25
C CYS A 297 -5.87 9.47 -1.67
N ARG A 298 -6.87 9.84 -2.46
CA ARG A 298 -7.96 10.76 -2.04
C ARG A 298 -8.72 10.31 -0.81
N GLU A 299 -8.88 9.01 -0.62
CA GLU A 299 -9.59 8.46 0.53
C GLU A 299 -8.88 8.70 1.86
N THR A 300 -7.57 9.01 1.81
CA THR A 300 -6.74 9.23 3.01
C THR A 300 -6.79 10.67 3.52
N VAL A 301 -7.37 11.60 2.74
CA VAL A 301 -7.39 13.02 3.03
C VAL A 301 -8.80 13.58 2.87
N ARG A 302 -9.25 14.38 3.84
CA ARG A 302 -10.39 15.29 3.71
C ARG A 302 -9.86 16.64 3.27
N ASP A 303 -10.15 17.03 2.02
CA ASP A 303 -9.60 18.25 1.42
C ASP A 303 -9.92 19.50 2.21
N GLY A 304 -8.89 20.29 2.53
CA GLY A 304 -8.97 21.49 3.35
C GLY A 304 -9.13 21.26 4.87
N GLU A 305 -9.39 19.99 5.32
CA GLU A 305 -9.59 19.66 6.73
C GLU A 305 -8.37 18.91 7.31
N THR A 306 -7.92 17.84 6.65
CA THR A 306 -6.80 17.00 7.11
C THR A 306 -5.56 17.10 6.23
N GLY A 307 -5.63 17.91 5.18
CA GLY A 307 -4.61 18.09 4.16
C GLY A 307 -5.21 18.69 2.90
N PHE A 308 -4.52 18.54 1.76
CA PHE A 308 -5.00 19.05 0.47
C PHE A 308 -4.95 17.98 -0.61
N LEU A 309 -5.94 18.01 -1.50
CA LEU A 309 -5.96 17.24 -2.73
C LEU A 309 -5.45 18.10 -3.89
N VAL A 310 -4.61 17.47 -4.74
CA VAL A 310 -4.05 18.08 -5.95
C VAL A 310 -4.38 17.25 -7.18
N LYS A 311 -4.39 17.89 -8.34
CA LYS A 311 -4.56 17.20 -9.62
C LYS A 311 -3.35 16.32 -9.92
N GLU A 312 -3.62 15.17 -10.55
CA GLU A 312 -2.55 14.28 -11.01
C GLU A 312 -1.65 14.99 -12.02
N ARG A 313 -0.34 14.84 -11.88
CA ARG A 313 0.69 15.35 -12.80
C ARG A 313 0.68 16.88 -12.98
N ASP A 314 0.18 17.61 -11.99
CA ASP A 314 0.09 19.07 -12.01
C ASP A 314 1.02 19.67 -10.95
N SER A 315 2.22 20.06 -11.39
CA SER A 315 3.24 20.70 -10.53
C SER A 315 2.80 22.08 -10.04
N ALA A 316 1.99 22.81 -10.83
CA ALA A 316 1.54 24.14 -10.46
C ALA A 316 0.49 24.06 -9.32
N ASP A 317 -0.47 23.14 -9.43
CA ASP A 317 -1.48 22.91 -8.39
C ASP A 317 -0.80 22.41 -7.09
N LEU A 318 0.17 21.49 -7.20
CA LEU A 318 0.95 21.04 -6.05
C LEU A 318 1.70 22.20 -5.37
N THR A 319 2.36 23.05 -6.17
CA THR A 319 3.08 24.22 -5.67
C THR A 319 2.13 25.17 -4.94
N GLU A 320 0.96 25.43 -5.51
CA GLU A 320 -0.07 26.29 -4.89
C GLU A 320 -0.50 25.75 -3.53
N LYS A 321 -0.78 24.44 -3.42
CA LYS A 321 -1.21 23.84 -2.15
C LYS A 321 -0.11 23.86 -1.08
N ILE A 322 1.16 23.65 -1.49
CA ILE A 322 2.31 23.78 -0.58
C ILE A 322 2.44 25.22 -0.09
N MET A 323 2.33 26.22 -0.99
CA MET A 323 2.38 27.63 -0.61
C MET A 323 1.22 28.00 0.30
N ARG A 324 0.00 27.55 -0.01
CA ARG A 324 -1.18 27.75 0.85
C ARG A 324 -0.95 27.17 2.24
N PHE A 325 -0.37 25.98 2.36
CA PHE A 325 -0.03 25.38 3.66
C PHE A 325 0.98 26.25 4.42
N LEU A 326 2.01 26.78 3.75
CA LEU A 326 3.00 27.67 4.36
C LEU A 326 2.41 29.01 4.83
N GLU A 327 1.41 29.54 4.14
CA GLU A 327 0.73 30.79 4.47
C GLU A 327 -0.27 30.65 5.64
N MET A 328 -0.64 29.41 6.00
CA MET A 328 -1.49 29.15 7.17
C MET A 328 -0.74 29.45 8.47
N PRO A 329 -1.40 30.01 9.47
CA PRO A 329 -0.87 30.10 10.83
C PRO A 329 -0.43 28.73 11.37
N THR A 330 0.64 28.69 12.16
CA THR A 330 1.20 27.43 12.70
C THR A 330 0.14 26.59 13.43
N GLY A 331 -0.73 27.24 14.23
CA GLY A 331 -1.81 26.53 14.94
C GLY A 331 -2.84 25.87 14.00
N GLU A 332 -3.12 26.48 12.84
CA GLU A 332 -4.02 25.86 11.84
C GLU A 332 -3.36 24.66 11.15
N ARG A 333 -2.05 24.73 10.84
CA ARG A 333 -1.28 23.60 10.31
C ARG A 333 -1.24 22.43 11.29
N GLU A 334 -1.02 22.73 12.58
CA GLU A 334 -1.07 21.74 13.65
C GLU A 334 -2.48 21.12 13.77
N GLN A 335 -3.53 21.95 13.77
CA GLN A 335 -4.91 21.49 13.86
C GLN A 335 -5.27 20.56 12.69
N MET A 336 -4.83 20.88 11.46
CA MET A 336 -5.01 20.03 10.29
C MET A 336 -4.37 18.64 10.50
N GLY A 337 -3.18 18.57 11.08
CA GLY A 337 -2.53 17.30 11.44
C GLY A 337 -3.29 16.53 12.52
N ARG A 338 -3.80 17.20 13.57
CA ARG A 338 -4.62 16.58 14.63
C ARG A 338 -5.93 16.00 14.08
N GLN A 339 -6.58 16.71 13.16
CA GLN A 339 -7.77 16.21 12.46
C GLN A 339 -7.43 14.98 11.59
N GLY A 340 -6.26 14.98 10.93
CA GLY A 340 -5.73 13.83 10.21
C GLY A 340 -5.60 12.60 11.12
N ARG A 341 -5.00 12.76 12.30
CA ARG A 341 -4.89 11.70 13.31
C ARG A 341 -6.25 11.16 13.72
N ALA A 342 -7.20 12.02 14.07
CA ALA A 342 -8.54 11.60 14.47
C ALA A 342 -9.27 10.84 13.34
N TYR A 343 -9.04 11.24 12.09
CA TYR A 343 -9.57 10.53 10.92
C TYR A 343 -8.96 9.13 10.78
N MET A 344 -7.65 8.98 11.02
CA MET A 344 -7.00 7.65 11.02
C MET A 344 -7.56 6.75 12.13
N GLU A 345 -7.72 7.27 13.34
CA GLU A 345 -8.28 6.53 14.47
C GLU A 345 -9.70 6.02 14.21
N SER A 346 -10.53 6.85 13.59
CA SER A 346 -11.93 6.52 13.35
C SER A 346 -12.15 5.57 12.16
N CYS A 347 -11.32 5.65 11.12
CA CYS A 347 -11.61 4.99 9.84
C CYS A 347 -10.53 4.00 9.38
N PHE A 348 -9.27 4.18 9.79
CA PHE A 348 -8.13 3.45 9.21
C PHE A 348 -7.30 2.68 10.23
N ASP A 349 -7.77 2.55 11.47
CA ASP A 349 -7.10 1.69 12.44
C ASP A 349 -6.95 0.27 11.89
N ARG A 350 -5.72 -0.26 11.91
CA ARG A 350 -5.42 -1.61 11.42
C ARG A 350 -6.24 -2.69 12.10
N ARG A 351 -6.67 -2.48 13.35
CA ARG A 351 -7.55 -3.39 14.08
C ARG A 351 -8.88 -3.61 13.38
N ILE A 352 -9.40 -2.61 12.66
CA ILE A 352 -10.60 -2.73 11.83
C ILE A 352 -10.35 -3.75 10.71
N VAL A 353 -9.22 -3.63 10.02
CA VAL A 353 -8.83 -4.53 8.92
C VAL A 353 -8.62 -5.95 9.42
N VAL A 354 -7.89 -6.12 10.53
CA VAL A 354 -7.66 -7.42 11.17
C VAL A 354 -8.97 -8.10 11.51
N LYS A 355 -9.92 -7.36 12.10
CA LYS A 355 -11.26 -7.88 12.44
C LYS A 355 -11.99 -8.40 11.20
N HIS A 356 -12.00 -7.67 10.10
CA HIS A 356 -12.65 -8.11 8.85
C HIS A 356 -12.07 -9.43 8.33
N TYR A 357 -10.73 -9.60 8.39
CA TYR A 357 -10.11 -10.87 7.99
C TYR A 357 -10.42 -12.01 8.96
N LEU A 358 -10.35 -11.77 10.26
CA LEU A 358 -10.70 -12.78 11.27
C LEU A 358 -12.16 -13.24 11.13
N ASP A 359 -13.10 -12.31 10.99
CA ASP A 359 -14.52 -12.62 10.79
C ASP A 359 -14.70 -13.51 9.53
N ALA A 360 -14.01 -13.17 8.41
CA ALA A 360 -14.08 -13.97 7.21
C ALA A 360 -13.46 -15.37 7.40
N VAL A 361 -12.29 -15.46 8.05
CA VAL A 361 -11.61 -16.74 8.31
C VAL A 361 -12.47 -17.64 9.23
N VAL A 362 -12.99 -17.09 10.33
CA VAL A 362 -13.85 -17.81 11.27
C VAL A 362 -15.09 -18.33 10.56
N GLN A 363 -15.78 -17.49 9.81
CA GLN A 363 -16.97 -17.88 9.06
C GLN A 363 -16.69 -19.03 8.08
N LEU A 364 -15.60 -18.93 7.31
CA LEU A 364 -15.25 -19.92 6.29
C LEU A 364 -14.75 -21.23 6.87
N THR A 365 -14.10 -21.19 8.02
CA THR A 365 -13.61 -22.40 8.69
C THR A 365 -14.65 -23.06 9.60
N ALA A 366 -15.73 -22.37 10.01
CA ALA A 366 -16.85 -22.95 10.76
C ALA A 366 -17.80 -23.79 9.87
N GLN A 367 -17.80 -23.56 8.56
CA GLN A 367 -18.67 -24.24 7.60
C GLN A 367 -18.11 -25.58 7.08
N GLN A 368 -16.94 -25.98 7.55
CA GLN A 368 -16.27 -27.27 7.26
C GLN A 368 -16.37 -28.22 8.46
#